data_969fef09c7002a345b86716fbb12637d
#
_entry.id   969fef09c7002a345b86716fbb12637d
#
_cell.length_a   1.000
_cell.length_b   1.000
_cell.length_c   1.000
_cell.angle_alpha   90.00
_cell.angle_beta   90.00
_cell.angle_gamma   90.00
#
_symmetry.space_group_name_H-M   'P 1'
#
loop_
_entity.id
_entity.type
_entity.pdbx_description
1 polymer ?
#
loop_
_entity_poly.entity_id
_entity_poly.type
_entity_poly.pdbx_seq_one_letter_code
_entity_poly.pdbx_strand_id
1 'polypeptide(L)'
;MRIRQQSGLSLMETLLVLALLAVVMSWAVPQYQNHLRRGQRQLAKLSLMQTAQWLERAAATQGTYPTPTQVPPALLQVSGGAYQIQLQTDPGANTFFLQAVPQASQAPDACGVLTLNHLGEQGVQYASLSAKECWGR
;
A
#
# COMPACT_ATOMS: atom_id res chain seq x y z
N MET A 1 -2.64 -60.89 -16.08
CA MET A 1 -3.49 -59.75 -15.87
C MET A 1 -3.34 -59.30 -14.39
N ARG A 2 -2.56 -58.26 -14.11
CA ARG A 2 -2.35 -57.78 -12.71
C ARG A 2 -3.44 -56.77 -12.39
N ILE A 3 -4.35 -57.15 -11.52
CA ILE A 3 -5.36 -56.27 -10.97
C ILE A 3 -4.64 -55.31 -10.02
N ARG A 4 -4.53 -54.03 -10.39
CA ARG A 4 -4.09 -52.97 -9.47
C ARG A 4 -5.15 -52.83 -8.38
N GLN A 5 -4.80 -53.21 -7.15
CA GLN A 5 -5.61 -52.86 -5.98
C GLN A 5 -5.62 -51.34 -5.85
N GLN A 6 -6.78 -50.76 -6.09
CA GLN A 6 -7.03 -49.34 -5.74
C GLN A 6 -7.23 -49.29 -4.23
N SER A 7 -6.21 -48.82 -3.50
CA SER A 7 -6.33 -48.49 -2.10
C SER A 7 -7.22 -47.24 -1.97
N GLY A 8 -8.45 -47.41 -1.48
CA GLY A 8 -9.32 -46.27 -1.13
C GLY A 8 -8.75 -45.50 0.05
N LEU A 9 -8.80 -44.19 0.00
CA LEU A 9 -8.42 -43.30 1.13
C LEU A 9 -9.33 -43.59 2.33
N SER A 10 -8.73 -43.81 3.49
CA SER A 10 -9.46 -43.97 4.74
C SER A 10 -10.05 -42.64 5.21
N LEU A 11 -11.25 -42.64 5.78
CA LEU A 11 -11.89 -41.45 6.37
C LEU A 11 -10.98 -40.79 7.42
N MET A 12 -10.24 -41.59 8.20
CA MET A 12 -9.24 -41.11 9.16
C MET A 12 -8.08 -40.37 8.47
N GLU A 13 -7.62 -40.86 7.34
CA GLU A 13 -6.54 -40.23 6.58
C GLU A 13 -6.96 -38.88 6.01
N THR A 14 -8.19 -38.76 5.49
CA THR A 14 -8.73 -37.48 5.01
C THR A 14 -8.93 -36.49 6.14
N LEU A 15 -9.41 -36.90 7.31
CA LEU A 15 -9.51 -36.05 8.49
C LEU A 15 -8.14 -35.56 8.99
N LEU A 16 -7.12 -36.43 8.98
CA LEU A 16 -5.77 -36.05 9.38
C LEU A 16 -5.19 -35.02 8.41
N VAL A 17 -5.36 -35.20 7.10
CA VAL A 17 -4.89 -34.25 6.09
C VAL A 17 -5.58 -32.90 6.24
N LEU A 18 -6.91 -32.87 6.47
CA LEU A 18 -7.65 -31.62 6.68
C LEU A 18 -7.19 -30.91 7.95
N ALA A 19 -6.91 -31.63 9.02
CA ALA A 19 -6.39 -31.05 10.27
C ALA A 19 -5.00 -30.41 10.05
N LEU A 20 -4.10 -31.09 9.33
CA LEU A 20 -2.79 -30.54 8.99
C LEU A 20 -2.88 -29.32 8.10
N LEU A 21 -3.76 -29.34 7.10
CA LEU A 21 -4.01 -28.17 6.23
C LEU A 21 -4.53 -26.97 7.02
N ALA A 22 -5.45 -27.19 7.97
CA ALA A 22 -5.97 -26.12 8.81
C ALA A 22 -4.86 -25.45 9.65
N VAL A 23 -3.94 -26.25 10.20
CA VAL A 23 -2.78 -25.72 10.94
C VAL A 23 -1.86 -24.90 10.03
N VAL A 24 -1.53 -25.38 8.85
CA VAL A 24 -0.68 -24.64 7.88
C VAL A 24 -1.35 -23.34 7.44
N MET A 25 -2.65 -23.36 7.13
CA MET A 25 -3.42 -22.18 6.73
C MET A 25 -3.47 -21.12 7.81
N SER A 26 -3.53 -21.50 9.09
CA SER A 26 -3.56 -20.54 10.19
C SER A 26 -2.32 -19.63 10.26
N TRP A 27 -1.19 -20.10 9.75
CA TRP A 27 0.07 -19.36 9.68
C TRP A 27 0.31 -18.71 8.31
N ALA A 28 -0.07 -19.36 7.24
CA ALA A 28 0.17 -18.89 5.87
C ALA A 28 -0.65 -17.65 5.52
N VAL A 29 -1.94 -17.62 5.92
CA VAL A 29 -2.85 -16.54 5.56
C VAL A 29 -2.40 -15.17 6.11
N PRO A 30 -2.07 -15.00 7.41
CA PRO A 30 -1.63 -13.69 7.93
C PRO A 30 -0.30 -13.23 7.31
N GLN A 31 0.63 -14.14 7.02
CA GLN A 31 1.88 -13.80 6.37
C GLN A 31 1.66 -13.29 4.94
N TYR A 32 0.76 -13.91 4.19
CA TYR A 32 0.39 -13.48 2.85
C TYR A 32 -0.25 -12.09 2.84
N GLN A 33 -1.18 -11.82 3.77
CA GLN A 33 -1.80 -10.51 3.91
C GLN A 33 -0.78 -9.41 4.23
N ASN A 34 0.17 -9.67 5.12
CA ASN A 34 1.24 -8.73 5.45
C ASN A 34 2.13 -8.44 4.22
N HIS A 35 2.39 -9.45 3.41
CA HIS A 35 3.17 -9.28 2.17
C HIS A 35 2.42 -8.39 1.16
N LEU A 36 1.12 -8.62 0.96
CA LEU A 36 0.27 -7.79 0.11
C LEU A 36 0.25 -6.32 0.59
N ARG A 37 0.08 -6.08 1.89
CA ARG A 37 0.09 -4.72 2.46
C ARG A 37 1.40 -4.00 2.20
N ARG A 38 2.54 -4.69 2.31
CA ARG A 38 3.86 -4.13 1.98
C ARG A 38 3.95 -3.75 0.50
N GLY A 39 3.44 -4.59 -0.40
CA GLY A 39 3.36 -4.29 -1.83
C GLY A 39 2.52 -3.05 -2.12
N GLN A 40 1.32 -2.94 -1.54
CA GLN A 40 0.45 -1.78 -1.69
C GLN A 40 1.11 -0.49 -1.15
N ARG A 41 1.86 -0.58 -0.05
CA ARG A 41 2.64 0.54 0.47
C ARG A 41 3.70 1.04 -0.52
N GLN A 42 4.38 0.14 -1.24
CA GLN A 42 5.33 0.54 -2.28
C GLN A 42 4.64 1.30 -3.43
N LEU A 43 3.45 0.86 -3.86
CA LEU A 43 2.67 1.57 -4.85
C LEU A 43 2.26 2.97 -4.37
N ALA A 44 1.88 3.11 -3.11
CA ALA A 44 1.55 4.41 -2.51
C ALA A 44 2.76 5.37 -2.51
N LYS A 45 3.95 4.89 -2.15
CA LYS A 45 5.20 5.68 -2.21
C LYS A 45 5.50 6.14 -3.63
N LEU A 46 5.40 5.25 -4.61
CA LEU A 46 5.60 5.58 -6.02
C LEU A 46 4.61 6.65 -6.48
N SER A 47 3.33 6.52 -6.14
CA SER A 47 2.31 7.50 -6.49
C SER A 47 2.58 8.86 -5.84
N LEU A 48 3.00 8.91 -4.57
CA LEU A 48 3.41 10.15 -3.91
C LEU A 48 4.55 10.84 -4.65
N MET A 49 5.59 10.08 -5.02
CA MET A 49 6.75 10.61 -5.76
C MET A 49 6.36 11.08 -7.16
N GLN A 50 5.51 10.35 -7.88
CA GLN A 50 5.02 10.74 -9.20
C GLN A 50 4.20 12.03 -9.14
N THR A 51 3.31 12.15 -8.15
CA THR A 51 2.51 13.35 -7.95
C THR A 51 3.40 14.54 -7.58
N ALA A 52 4.37 14.36 -6.69
CA ALA A 52 5.33 15.40 -6.33
C ALA A 52 6.13 15.88 -7.56
N GLN A 53 6.66 14.96 -8.36
CA GLN A 53 7.38 15.31 -9.60
C GLN A 53 6.50 16.07 -10.62
N TRP A 54 5.22 15.73 -10.69
CA TRP A 54 4.29 16.44 -11.55
C TRP A 54 4.06 17.87 -11.03
N LEU A 55 3.86 18.03 -9.70
CA LEU A 55 3.71 19.34 -9.06
C LEU A 55 4.93 20.23 -9.28
N GLU A 56 6.14 19.69 -9.13
CA GLU A 56 7.39 20.42 -9.37
C GLU A 56 7.50 20.90 -10.84
N ARG A 57 7.17 20.04 -11.79
CA ARG A 57 7.18 20.43 -13.21
C ARG A 57 6.13 21.49 -13.51
N ALA A 58 4.94 21.37 -12.93
CA ALA A 58 3.89 22.38 -13.11
C ALA A 58 4.29 23.72 -12.49
N ALA A 59 4.85 23.71 -11.29
CA ALA A 59 5.33 24.92 -10.63
C ALA A 59 6.47 25.59 -11.39
N ALA A 60 7.38 24.82 -12.00
CA ALA A 60 8.46 25.35 -12.82
C ALA A 60 7.94 26.13 -14.05
N THR A 61 6.77 25.80 -14.58
CA THR A 61 6.16 26.49 -15.72
C THR A 61 5.19 27.60 -15.34
N GLN A 62 4.49 27.46 -14.21
CA GLN A 62 3.42 28.37 -13.76
C GLN A 62 3.87 29.36 -12.67
N GLY A 63 5.05 29.10 -12.07
CA GLY A 63 5.58 29.90 -10.95
C GLY A 63 5.00 29.56 -9.57
N THR A 64 3.91 28.78 -9.52
CA THR A 64 3.25 28.34 -8.27
C THR A 64 2.76 26.92 -8.37
N TYR A 65 2.62 26.24 -7.25
CA TYR A 65 2.05 24.89 -7.25
C TYR A 65 0.55 24.91 -7.59
N PRO A 66 0.08 24.01 -8.47
CA PRO A 66 -1.31 23.87 -8.82
C PRO A 66 -2.18 23.50 -7.61
N THR A 67 -3.41 23.98 -7.60
CA THR A 67 -4.41 23.57 -6.62
C THR A 67 -4.84 22.12 -6.80
N PRO A 68 -5.41 21.46 -5.77
CA PRO A 68 -5.87 20.07 -5.89
C PRO A 68 -6.83 19.81 -7.05
N THR A 69 -7.63 20.80 -7.43
CA THR A 69 -8.60 20.73 -8.53
C THR A 69 -7.96 20.74 -9.92
N GLN A 70 -6.71 21.18 -10.02
CA GLN A 70 -5.95 21.25 -11.27
C GLN A 70 -5.10 19.99 -11.50
N VAL A 71 -4.95 19.15 -10.48
CA VAL A 71 -4.19 17.89 -10.59
C VAL A 71 -5.02 16.85 -11.31
N PRO A 72 -4.43 16.13 -12.31
CA PRO A 72 -5.12 15.02 -12.96
C PRO A 72 -5.59 13.98 -11.94
N PRO A 73 -6.88 13.56 -11.97
CA PRO A 73 -7.41 12.60 -11.00
C PRO A 73 -6.64 11.28 -10.93
N ALA A 74 -6.02 10.88 -12.04
CA ALA A 74 -5.20 9.66 -12.11
C ALA A 74 -3.97 9.72 -11.18
N LEU A 75 -3.42 10.90 -10.91
CA LEU A 75 -2.29 11.09 -9.99
C LEU A 75 -2.71 11.05 -8.51
N LEU A 76 -4.00 11.21 -8.24
CA LEU A 76 -4.55 11.16 -6.88
C LEU A 76 -5.05 9.76 -6.51
N GLN A 77 -4.91 8.78 -7.40
CA GLN A 77 -5.31 7.40 -7.18
C GLN A 77 -4.09 6.48 -7.22
N VAL A 78 -4.03 5.57 -6.25
CA VAL A 78 -3.01 4.51 -6.23
C VAL A 78 -3.57 3.25 -6.88
N SER A 79 -2.79 2.61 -7.73
CA SER A 79 -3.16 1.34 -8.34
C SER A 79 -3.56 0.30 -7.29
N GLY A 80 -4.71 -0.38 -7.50
CA GLY A 80 -5.25 -1.34 -6.56
C GLY A 80 -6.16 -0.74 -5.48
N GLY A 81 -6.32 0.60 -5.42
CA GLY A 81 -7.29 1.26 -4.54
C GLY A 81 -7.02 1.14 -3.04
N ALA A 82 -5.83 0.62 -2.64
CA ALA A 82 -5.48 0.45 -1.23
C ALA A 82 -5.12 1.76 -0.52
N TYR A 83 -4.73 2.78 -1.28
CA TYR A 83 -4.43 4.13 -0.81
C TYR A 83 -5.05 5.17 -1.73
N GLN A 84 -5.34 6.33 -1.19
CA GLN A 84 -5.76 7.51 -1.93
C GLN A 84 -4.80 8.68 -1.63
N ILE A 85 -4.37 9.38 -2.69
CA ILE A 85 -3.50 10.54 -2.53
C ILE A 85 -4.37 11.77 -2.24
N GLN A 86 -4.02 12.49 -1.19
CA GLN A 86 -4.58 13.79 -0.85
C GLN A 86 -3.49 14.84 -1.01
N LEU A 87 -3.83 15.96 -1.61
CA LEU A 87 -2.96 17.10 -1.82
C LEU A 87 -3.49 18.30 -1.06
N GLN A 88 -2.62 18.96 -0.34
CA GLN A 88 -2.83 20.29 0.23
C GLN A 88 -1.78 21.24 -0.36
N THR A 89 -2.19 22.40 -0.83
CA THR A 89 -1.30 23.43 -1.35
C THR A 89 -1.56 24.75 -0.63
N ASP A 90 -0.48 25.46 -0.34
CA ASP A 90 -0.54 26.85 0.15
C ASP A 90 0.05 27.78 -0.92
N PRO A 91 -0.81 28.46 -1.70
CA PRO A 91 -0.34 29.38 -2.74
C PRO A 91 0.46 30.57 -2.18
N GLY A 92 0.16 31.01 -0.95
CA GLY A 92 0.85 32.12 -0.30
C GLY A 92 2.28 31.78 0.09
N ALA A 93 2.50 30.57 0.60
CA ALA A 93 3.83 30.06 0.96
C ALA A 93 4.52 29.32 -0.20
N ASN A 94 3.83 29.09 -1.31
CA ASN A 94 4.29 28.25 -2.44
C ASN A 94 4.81 26.89 -1.97
N THR A 95 3.98 26.15 -1.23
CA THR A 95 4.30 24.84 -0.68
C THR A 95 3.23 23.82 -1.01
N PHE A 96 3.58 22.53 -0.99
CA PHE A 96 2.61 21.45 -1.03
C PHE A 96 2.89 20.40 0.05
N PHE A 97 1.84 19.68 0.41
CA PHE A 97 1.86 18.54 1.32
C PHE A 97 1.00 17.43 0.74
N LEU A 98 1.62 16.28 0.50
CA LEU A 98 0.99 15.08 -0.04
C LEU A 98 0.81 14.03 1.06
N GLN A 99 -0.33 13.37 1.06
CA GLN A 99 -0.66 12.29 1.98
C GLN A 99 -1.20 11.10 1.19
N ALA A 100 -0.68 9.90 1.42
CA ALA A 100 -1.28 8.65 0.97
C ALA A 100 -2.08 8.05 2.12
N VAL A 101 -3.39 8.17 2.05
CA VAL A 101 -4.33 7.72 3.08
C VAL A 101 -4.77 6.30 2.79
N PRO A 102 -4.54 5.34 3.73
CA PRO A 102 -4.95 3.96 3.54
C PRO A 102 -6.48 3.84 3.50
N GLN A 103 -6.98 3.06 2.55
CA GLN A 103 -8.40 2.73 2.43
C GLN A 103 -8.74 1.49 3.29
N ALA A 104 -10.00 1.11 3.39
CA ALA A 104 -10.50 0.11 4.33
C ALA A 104 -9.69 -1.20 4.39
N SER A 105 -9.26 -1.74 3.25
CA SER A 105 -8.45 -2.98 3.18
C SER A 105 -7.03 -2.81 3.72
N GLN A 106 -6.51 -1.58 3.70
CA GLN A 106 -5.17 -1.21 4.13
C GLN A 106 -5.16 -0.50 5.50
N ALA A 107 -6.33 -0.15 6.05
CA ALA A 107 -6.43 0.59 7.32
C ALA A 107 -5.63 -0.01 8.50
N PRO A 108 -5.45 -1.35 8.62
CA PRO A 108 -4.62 -1.95 9.65
C PRO A 108 -3.10 -1.89 9.38
N ASP A 109 -2.64 -1.15 8.35
CA ASP A 109 -1.20 -1.03 8.09
C ASP A 109 -0.49 -0.26 9.21
N ALA A 110 0.60 -0.85 9.71
CA ALA A 110 1.43 -0.26 10.77
C ALA A 110 2.06 1.09 10.41
N CYS A 111 2.12 1.43 9.11
CA CYS A 111 2.67 2.71 8.62
C CYS A 111 1.63 3.83 8.49
N GLY A 112 0.34 3.54 8.70
CA GLY A 112 -0.71 4.56 8.66
C GLY A 112 -0.69 5.39 7.37
N VAL A 113 -0.75 6.71 7.51
CA VAL A 113 -0.69 7.66 6.40
C VAL A 113 0.76 7.99 6.06
N LEU A 114 1.17 7.76 4.81
CA LEU A 114 2.48 8.17 4.30
C LEU A 114 2.41 9.64 3.86
N THR A 115 3.44 10.42 4.18
CA THR A 115 3.45 11.86 3.86
C THR A 115 4.71 12.25 3.10
N LEU A 116 4.57 13.24 2.20
CA LEU A 116 5.68 13.82 1.43
C LEU A 116 5.42 15.32 1.23
N ASN A 117 6.38 16.17 1.59
CA ASN A 117 6.25 17.61 1.41
C ASN A 117 7.10 18.13 0.22
N HIS A 118 6.98 19.44 -0.06
CA HIS A 118 7.73 20.14 -1.12
C HIS A 118 9.25 20.15 -0.94
N LEU A 119 9.75 19.88 0.27
CA LEU A 119 11.19 19.72 0.54
C LEU A 119 11.69 18.29 0.29
N GLY A 120 10.80 17.37 -0.11
CA GLY A 120 11.12 15.95 -0.26
C GLY A 120 11.21 15.19 1.06
N GLU A 121 10.76 15.79 2.16
CA GLU A 121 10.75 15.14 3.47
C GLU A 121 9.66 14.08 3.52
N GLN A 122 10.07 12.88 3.87
CA GLN A 122 9.23 11.69 3.98
C GLN A 122 8.82 11.49 5.44
N GLY A 123 7.53 11.35 5.69
CA GLY A 123 6.98 11.17 7.03
C GLY A 123 5.87 10.13 7.08
N VAL A 124 5.36 9.92 8.29
CA VAL A 124 4.18 9.09 8.56
C VAL A 124 3.30 9.75 9.61
N GLN A 125 1.98 9.51 9.54
CA GLN A 125 1.02 9.93 10.53
C GLN A 125 0.15 8.73 10.95
N TYR A 126 -0.25 8.70 12.22
CA TYR A 126 -1.05 7.61 12.80
C TYR A 126 -0.39 6.23 12.62
N ALA A 127 0.94 6.19 12.60
CA ALA A 127 1.76 5.00 12.42
C ALA A 127 2.21 4.43 13.77
N SER A 128 2.34 3.10 13.84
CA SER A 128 3.01 2.40 14.94
C SER A 128 4.50 2.16 14.67
N LEU A 129 4.94 2.35 13.42
CA LEU A 129 6.33 2.26 12.98
C LEU A 129 6.89 3.64 12.65
N SER A 130 8.22 3.77 12.68
CA SER A 130 8.90 5.01 12.33
C SER A 130 8.84 5.29 10.82
N ALA A 131 9.02 6.58 10.44
CA ALA A 131 9.10 6.97 9.03
C ALA A 131 10.23 6.21 8.31
N LYS A 132 11.37 6.01 8.96
CA LYS A 132 12.51 5.26 8.40
C LYS A 132 12.15 3.81 8.06
N GLU A 133 11.38 3.14 8.90
CA GLU A 133 10.93 1.75 8.66
C GLU A 133 9.87 1.70 7.57
N CYS A 134 8.99 2.69 7.51
CA CYS A 134 7.91 2.75 6.55
C CYS A 134 8.37 3.14 5.16
N TRP A 135 9.30 4.08 5.03
CA TRP A 135 9.87 4.54 3.77
C TRP A 135 11.09 3.74 3.32
N GLY A 136 11.76 3.06 4.25
CA GLY A 136 12.86 2.14 3.95
C GLY A 136 12.42 0.98 3.03
N ARG A 137 13.42 0.25 2.56
CA ARG A 137 13.22 -0.93 1.69
C ARG A 137 12.68 -2.10 2.46
#